data_0349e0a89e9bbefa8766f5a985c9c716
#
_entry.id   0349e0a89e9bbefa8766f5a985c9c716
#
_cell.length_a   1.000
_cell.length_b   1.000
_cell.length_c   1.000
_cell.angle_alpha   90.00
_cell.angle_beta   90.00
_cell.angle_gamma   90.00
#
_symmetry.space_group_name_H-M   'P 1'
#
loop_
_entity.id
_entity.type
_entity.pdbx_description
1 polymer ?
#
loop_
_entity_poly.entity_id
_entity_poly.type
_entity_poly.pdbx_seq_one_letter_code
_entity_poly.pdbx_strand_id
1 'polypeptide(L)'
;MITEAPKTNIADKSKYSDRKPNYLLSMLGLRCPRCRRGPMFKNSIKLAVSKNMQMHKQCPLCGQYNELEVGFYYGTGYVSYALTVAMTVATFVAYYVLIGLSIEDNSIFIWLGVNIGVLVLSMPYIMRLSRTIWLYFFVGYDKEWKTKEAPKPERIVEEQMGNW
;
A
#
# COMPACT_ATOMS: atom_id res chain seq x y z
N MET A 1 -30.99 -0.10 -2.40
CA MET A 1 -30.56 -1.52 -2.57
C MET A 1 -29.29 -1.72 -1.81
N ILE A 2 -29.36 -2.41 -0.68
CA ILE A 2 -28.22 -2.69 0.19
C ILE A 2 -27.46 -3.84 -0.50
N THR A 3 -26.38 -3.53 -1.20
CA THR A 3 -25.49 -4.55 -1.75
C THR A 3 -24.74 -5.17 -0.57
N GLU A 4 -25.21 -6.34 -0.12
CA GLU A 4 -24.51 -7.16 0.87
C GLU A 4 -23.03 -7.30 0.48
N ALA A 5 -22.15 -6.99 1.44
CA ALA A 5 -20.74 -7.27 1.32
C ALA A 5 -20.57 -8.75 0.93
N PRO A 6 -19.66 -9.09 0.01
CA PRO A 6 -19.46 -10.47 -0.40
C PRO A 6 -19.16 -11.33 0.84
N LYS A 7 -20.08 -12.24 1.18
CA LYS A 7 -19.90 -13.23 2.25
C LYS A 7 -18.65 -14.04 1.92
N THR A 8 -17.57 -13.74 2.60
CA THR A 8 -16.31 -14.48 2.47
C THR A 8 -16.58 -15.93 2.90
N ASN A 9 -16.51 -16.86 1.96
CA ASN A 9 -16.72 -18.28 2.23
C ASN A 9 -15.73 -18.75 3.32
N ILE A 10 -16.27 -19.24 4.44
CA ILE A 10 -15.49 -19.76 5.57
C ILE A 10 -14.52 -20.88 5.13
N ALA A 11 -14.89 -21.62 4.09
CA ALA A 11 -14.05 -22.66 3.46
C ALA A 11 -12.70 -22.14 2.93
N ASP A 12 -12.65 -20.89 2.45
CA ASP A 12 -11.42 -20.30 1.89
C ASP A 12 -10.43 -19.87 3.00
N LYS A 13 -10.92 -19.58 4.21
CA LYS A 13 -10.08 -19.22 5.36
C LYS A 13 -9.30 -20.40 5.93
N SER A 14 -9.83 -21.62 5.85
CA SER A 14 -9.19 -22.83 6.37
C SER A 14 -7.89 -23.20 5.62
N LYS A 15 -7.77 -22.80 4.37
CA LYS A 15 -6.61 -23.05 3.52
C LYS A 15 -5.34 -22.31 3.99
N TYR A 16 -5.50 -21.28 4.82
CA TYR A 16 -4.37 -20.47 5.27
C TYR A 16 -3.83 -20.97 6.61
N SER A 17 -2.49 -21.15 6.66
CA SER A 17 -1.76 -21.53 7.90
C SER A 17 -2.01 -20.52 9.02
N ASP A 18 -2.00 -20.96 10.27
CA ASP A 18 -2.13 -20.09 11.45
C ASP A 18 -0.85 -19.32 11.79
N ARG A 19 0.25 -19.63 11.10
CA ARG A 19 1.53 -18.92 11.28
C ARG A 19 1.39 -17.45 10.89
N LYS A 20 1.79 -16.55 11.80
CA LYS A 20 1.80 -15.09 11.57
C LYS A 20 2.75 -14.75 10.41
N PRO A 21 2.26 -14.13 9.32
CA PRO A 21 3.13 -13.69 8.24
C PRO A 21 4.04 -12.54 8.69
N ASN A 22 5.20 -12.43 8.05
CA ASN A 22 6.15 -11.35 8.32
C ASN A 22 5.51 -9.98 8.04
N TYR A 23 5.73 -9.03 8.96
CA TYR A 23 5.18 -7.68 8.89
C TYR A 23 5.62 -6.94 7.62
N LEU A 24 6.95 -6.84 7.42
CA LEU A 24 7.53 -6.09 6.31
C LEU A 24 7.17 -6.70 4.96
N LEU A 25 7.28 -8.03 4.82
CA LEU A 25 6.95 -8.71 3.56
C LEU A 25 5.47 -8.55 3.20
N SER A 26 4.58 -8.59 4.17
CA SER A 26 3.14 -8.39 3.94
C SER A 26 2.82 -6.96 3.54
N MET A 27 3.48 -5.98 4.15
CA MET A 27 3.34 -4.56 3.85
C MET A 27 3.87 -4.23 2.45
N LEU A 28 5.09 -4.68 2.13
CA LEU A 28 5.68 -4.53 0.78
C LEU A 28 4.90 -5.31 -0.28
N GLY A 29 4.31 -6.45 0.08
CA GLY A 29 3.42 -7.23 -0.80
C GLY A 29 2.01 -6.64 -0.95
N LEU A 30 1.74 -5.42 -0.42
CA LEU A 30 0.46 -4.72 -0.52
C LEU A 30 -0.72 -5.55 0.02
N ARG A 31 -0.48 -6.27 1.13
CA ARG A 31 -1.46 -7.13 1.79
C ARG A 31 -2.20 -6.42 2.92
N CYS A 32 -3.40 -6.89 3.22
CA CYS A 32 -4.22 -6.39 4.31
C CYS A 32 -3.48 -6.48 5.66
N PRO A 33 -3.45 -5.41 6.49
CA PRO A 33 -2.73 -5.41 7.77
C PRO A 33 -3.30 -6.39 8.78
N ARG A 34 -4.63 -6.58 8.84
CA ARG A 34 -5.30 -7.43 9.82
C ARG A 34 -4.97 -8.91 9.62
N CYS A 35 -5.12 -9.46 8.42
CA CYS A 35 -4.83 -10.87 8.14
C CYS A 35 -3.45 -11.11 7.53
N ARG A 36 -2.79 -10.07 6.97
CA ARG A 36 -1.52 -10.10 6.24
C ARG A 36 -1.47 -11.05 5.04
N ARG A 37 -2.64 -11.34 4.45
CA ARG A 37 -2.79 -12.33 3.36
C ARG A 37 -3.61 -11.80 2.20
N GLY A 38 -4.75 -11.18 2.48
CA GLY A 38 -5.67 -10.68 1.46
C GLY A 38 -5.09 -9.52 0.66
N PRO A 39 -5.36 -9.42 -0.65
CA PRO A 39 -4.95 -8.28 -1.46
C PRO A 39 -5.75 -7.04 -1.07
N MET A 40 -5.09 -5.88 -1.05
CA MET A 40 -5.77 -4.59 -0.85
C MET A 40 -6.29 -4.01 -2.16
N PHE A 41 -5.60 -4.26 -3.27
CA PHE A 41 -5.91 -3.70 -4.59
C PHE A 41 -6.57 -4.71 -5.50
N LYS A 42 -7.52 -4.23 -6.35
CA LYS A 42 -8.28 -5.07 -7.29
C LYS A 42 -7.45 -5.52 -8.49
N ASN A 43 -6.54 -4.68 -8.94
CA ASN A 43 -5.77 -4.88 -10.16
C ASN A 43 -4.28 -5.12 -9.87
N SER A 44 -3.58 -5.72 -10.81
CA SER A 44 -2.11 -5.70 -10.86
C SER A 44 -1.60 -4.27 -10.99
N ILE A 45 -0.30 -4.03 -10.72
CA ILE A 45 0.32 -2.71 -10.86
C ILE A 45 0.23 -2.26 -12.33
N LYS A 46 -0.30 -1.06 -12.56
CA LYS A 46 -0.48 -0.45 -13.88
C LYS A 46 0.00 0.99 -13.85
N LEU A 47 0.54 1.47 -14.98
CA LEU A 47 0.92 2.88 -15.13
C LEU A 47 -0.29 3.83 -15.12
N ALA A 48 -1.45 3.37 -15.59
CA ALA A 48 -2.68 4.17 -15.53
C ALA A 48 -3.11 4.39 -14.07
N VAL A 49 -2.91 5.59 -13.54
CA VAL A 49 -3.12 5.98 -12.13
C VAL A 49 -4.51 5.59 -11.65
N SER A 50 -5.56 5.93 -12.38
CA SER A 50 -6.94 5.63 -12.04
C SER A 50 -7.19 4.12 -11.81
N LYS A 51 -6.71 3.27 -12.72
CA LYS A 51 -6.83 1.81 -12.61
C LYS A 51 -5.88 1.23 -11.56
N ASN A 52 -4.73 1.87 -11.35
CA ASN A 52 -3.73 1.45 -10.37
C ASN A 52 -4.23 1.62 -8.93
N MET A 53 -5.03 2.65 -8.67
CA MET A 53 -5.45 2.99 -7.31
C MET A 53 -6.75 2.34 -6.86
N GLN A 54 -7.37 1.48 -7.69
CA GLN A 54 -8.60 0.78 -7.34
C GLN A 54 -8.36 -0.22 -6.21
N MET A 55 -8.96 0.07 -5.05
CA MET A 55 -8.89 -0.76 -3.86
C MET A 55 -10.20 -1.55 -3.65
N HIS A 56 -10.10 -2.65 -2.93
CA HIS A 56 -11.30 -3.29 -2.37
C HIS A 56 -11.85 -2.43 -1.25
N LYS A 57 -13.18 -2.27 -1.14
CA LYS A 57 -13.79 -1.60 0.02
C LYS A 57 -13.48 -2.35 1.32
N GLN A 58 -13.49 -3.68 1.23
CA GLN A 58 -13.14 -4.60 2.32
C GLN A 58 -12.18 -5.67 1.84
N CYS A 59 -11.33 -6.14 2.75
CA CYS A 59 -10.44 -7.26 2.45
C CYS A 59 -11.27 -8.51 2.10
N PRO A 60 -11.03 -9.16 0.94
CA PRO A 60 -11.81 -10.33 0.52
C PRO A 60 -11.65 -11.56 1.42
N LEU A 61 -10.61 -11.60 2.28
CA LEU A 61 -10.37 -12.72 3.19
C LEU A 61 -10.91 -12.50 4.60
N CYS A 62 -10.68 -11.33 5.19
CA CYS A 62 -11.02 -11.10 6.60
C CYS A 62 -12.11 -10.03 6.82
N GLY A 63 -12.62 -9.41 5.76
CA GLY A 63 -13.65 -8.38 5.85
C GLY A 63 -13.18 -7.03 6.40
N GLN A 64 -11.87 -6.85 6.69
CA GLN A 64 -11.34 -5.58 7.17
C GLN A 64 -11.64 -4.46 6.19
N TYR A 65 -12.21 -3.36 6.67
CA TYR A 65 -12.39 -2.15 5.86
C TYR A 65 -11.01 -1.55 5.55
N ASN A 66 -10.78 -1.26 4.27
CA ASN A 66 -9.54 -0.63 3.83
C ASN A 66 -9.57 0.89 4.02
N GLU A 67 -10.75 1.47 4.21
CA GLU A 67 -10.98 2.86 4.52
C GLU A 67 -11.70 2.96 5.86
N LEU A 68 -11.16 3.71 6.81
CA LEU A 68 -11.69 3.79 8.17
C LEU A 68 -12.58 5.00 8.40
N GLU A 69 -12.43 6.05 7.60
CA GLU A 69 -13.20 7.27 7.63
C GLU A 69 -13.19 7.97 6.26
N VAL A 70 -14.09 8.89 6.03
CA VAL A 70 -14.10 9.70 4.80
C VAL A 70 -12.83 10.53 4.71
N GLY A 71 -12.12 10.43 3.56
CA GLY A 71 -10.84 11.12 3.38
C GLY A 71 -9.64 10.49 4.09
N PHE A 72 -9.77 9.27 4.58
CA PHE A 72 -8.72 8.54 5.32
C PHE A 72 -7.34 8.58 4.65
N TYR A 73 -7.30 8.56 3.34
CA TYR A 73 -6.05 8.52 2.58
C TYR A 73 -5.41 9.88 2.27
N TYR A 74 -5.94 11.00 2.76
CA TYR A 74 -5.26 12.30 2.60
C TYR A 74 -3.84 12.30 3.20
N GLY A 75 -3.65 11.62 4.35
CA GLY A 75 -2.35 11.51 5.00
C GLY A 75 -1.30 10.70 4.23
N THR A 76 -1.70 9.92 3.23
CA THR A 76 -0.75 9.14 2.41
C THR A 76 0.19 10.00 1.58
N GLY A 77 -0.15 11.27 1.35
CA GLY A 77 0.73 12.24 0.70
C GLY A 77 2.05 12.40 1.43
N TYR A 78 2.01 12.48 2.76
CA TYR A 78 3.24 12.57 3.59
C TYR A 78 4.08 11.29 3.50
N VAL A 79 3.44 10.13 3.49
CA VAL A 79 4.14 8.85 3.36
C VAL A 79 4.78 8.72 1.96
N SER A 80 4.07 9.12 0.90
CA SER A 80 4.62 9.14 -0.46
C SER A 80 5.83 10.07 -0.55
N TYR A 81 5.72 11.25 0.03
CA TYR A 81 6.84 12.21 0.08
C TYR A 81 8.05 11.62 0.79
N ALA A 82 7.87 11.04 1.97
CA ALA A 82 8.95 10.42 2.72
C ALA A 82 9.62 9.28 1.93
N LEU A 83 8.83 8.45 1.24
CA LEU A 83 9.34 7.36 0.40
C LEU A 83 10.14 7.88 -0.80
N THR A 84 9.67 8.94 -1.48
CA THR A 84 10.40 9.52 -2.62
C THR A 84 11.69 10.19 -2.19
N VAL A 85 11.69 10.89 -1.05
CA VAL A 85 12.92 11.48 -0.47
C VAL A 85 13.91 10.37 -0.10
N ALA A 86 13.47 9.32 0.59
CA ALA A 86 14.32 8.20 0.95
C ALA A 86 14.93 7.52 -0.28
N MET A 87 14.14 7.35 -1.35
CA MET A 87 14.62 6.78 -2.62
C MET A 87 15.64 7.69 -3.30
N THR A 88 15.41 9.01 -3.32
CA THR A 88 16.34 9.99 -3.88
C THR A 88 17.67 9.97 -3.13
N VAL A 89 17.64 9.93 -1.79
CA VAL A 89 18.85 9.81 -0.97
C VAL A 89 19.57 8.48 -1.25
N ALA A 90 18.82 7.38 -1.33
CA ALA A 90 19.41 6.07 -1.60
C ALA A 90 20.09 6.03 -2.99
N THR A 91 19.46 6.59 -4.03
CA THR A 91 20.07 6.67 -5.37
C THR A 91 21.28 7.58 -5.39
N PHE A 92 21.24 8.68 -4.62
CA PHE A 92 22.39 9.58 -4.50
C PHE A 92 23.59 8.88 -3.85
N VAL A 93 23.38 8.23 -2.70
CA VAL A 93 24.43 7.50 -2.00
C VAL A 93 24.97 6.35 -2.87
N ALA A 94 24.09 5.60 -3.53
CA ALA A 94 24.51 4.51 -4.41
C ALA A 94 25.37 5.04 -5.58
N TYR A 95 24.95 6.13 -6.20
CA TYR A 95 25.71 6.76 -7.30
C TYR A 95 27.08 7.27 -6.81
N TYR A 96 27.11 7.93 -5.65
CA TYR A 96 28.35 8.44 -5.05
C TYR A 96 29.36 7.33 -4.74
N VAL A 97 28.89 6.20 -4.17
CA VAL A 97 29.75 5.08 -3.76
C VAL A 97 30.25 4.26 -4.96
N LEU A 98 29.38 4.04 -5.96
CA LEU A 98 29.67 3.14 -7.08
C LEU A 98 30.41 3.80 -8.23
N ILE A 99 30.12 5.06 -8.52
CA ILE A 99 30.60 5.77 -9.71
C ILE A 99 31.53 6.92 -9.31
N GLY A 100 31.30 7.53 -8.15
CA GLY A 100 31.92 8.78 -7.75
C GLY A 100 31.13 9.98 -8.27
N LEU A 101 31.11 11.06 -7.50
CA LEU A 101 30.45 12.31 -7.85
C LEU A 101 31.52 13.38 -7.95
N SER A 102 31.69 13.97 -9.14
CA SER A 102 32.55 15.13 -9.37
C SER A 102 31.70 16.35 -9.69
N ILE A 103 32.09 17.49 -9.15
CA ILE A 103 31.41 18.78 -9.42
C ILE A 103 31.93 19.36 -10.74
N GLU A 104 33.11 18.95 -11.18
CA GLU A 104 33.75 19.42 -12.43
C GLU A 104 33.19 18.73 -13.68
N ASP A 105 32.59 17.55 -13.51
CA ASP A 105 32.01 16.78 -14.60
C ASP A 105 30.47 16.84 -14.60
N ASN A 106 29.84 16.41 -15.71
CA ASN A 106 28.37 16.32 -15.84
C ASN A 106 27.73 15.21 -14.97
N SER A 107 28.46 14.63 -14.03
CA SER A 107 28.02 13.47 -13.23
C SER A 107 26.76 13.77 -12.41
N ILE A 108 26.59 15.00 -11.93
CA ILE A 108 25.36 15.42 -11.21
C ILE A 108 24.14 15.37 -12.10
N PHE A 109 24.26 15.84 -13.34
CA PHE A 109 23.13 15.83 -14.30
C PHE A 109 22.78 14.39 -14.73
N ILE A 110 23.78 13.53 -14.87
CA ILE A 110 23.57 12.10 -15.17
C ILE A 110 22.84 11.44 -13.99
N TRP A 111 23.30 11.65 -12.75
CA TRP A 111 22.59 11.16 -11.57
C TRP A 111 21.14 11.68 -11.52
N LEU A 112 20.92 12.97 -11.76
CA LEU A 112 19.59 13.56 -11.76
C LEU A 112 18.66 12.90 -12.78
N GLY A 113 19.14 12.65 -13.99
CA GLY A 113 18.40 11.94 -15.03
C GLY A 113 18.05 10.51 -14.62
N VAL A 114 19.01 9.77 -14.06
CA VAL A 114 18.79 8.41 -13.53
C VAL A 114 17.77 8.43 -12.38
N ASN A 115 17.89 9.36 -11.42
CA ASN A 115 16.98 9.50 -10.31
C ASN A 115 15.54 9.79 -10.76
N ILE A 116 15.35 10.70 -11.71
CA ILE A 116 14.03 10.98 -12.31
C ILE A 116 13.46 9.71 -12.94
N GLY A 117 14.26 8.99 -13.73
CA GLY A 117 13.82 7.71 -14.31
C GLY A 117 13.37 6.68 -13.26
N VAL A 118 14.15 6.50 -12.20
CA VAL A 118 13.82 5.60 -11.10
C VAL A 118 12.53 6.02 -10.40
N LEU A 119 12.34 7.30 -10.11
CA LEU A 119 11.13 7.82 -9.47
C LEU A 119 9.89 7.61 -10.33
N VAL A 120 9.97 7.90 -11.64
CA VAL A 120 8.84 7.72 -12.57
C VAL A 120 8.44 6.24 -12.67
N LEU A 121 9.41 5.34 -12.81
CA LEU A 121 9.15 3.90 -12.91
C LEU A 121 8.60 3.31 -11.60
N SER A 122 9.03 3.81 -10.46
CA SER A 122 8.58 3.34 -9.14
C SER A 122 7.26 3.98 -8.68
N MET A 123 6.85 5.09 -9.28
CA MET A 123 5.65 5.86 -8.91
C MET A 123 4.40 4.99 -8.71
N PRO A 124 4.00 4.10 -9.64
CA PRO A 124 2.78 3.32 -9.47
C PRO A 124 2.83 2.37 -8.28
N TYR A 125 4.01 1.89 -7.91
CA TYR A 125 4.20 1.07 -6.72
C TYR A 125 4.22 1.92 -5.44
N ILE A 126 4.93 3.05 -5.43
CA ILE A 126 5.01 3.97 -4.27
C ILE A 126 3.62 4.47 -3.87
N MET A 127 2.77 4.83 -4.83
CA MET A 127 1.39 5.27 -4.58
C MET A 127 0.56 4.20 -3.85
N ARG A 128 0.73 2.92 -4.18
CA ARG A 128 0.07 1.81 -3.49
C ARG A 128 0.69 1.54 -2.13
N LEU A 129 2.02 1.56 -2.08
CA LEU A 129 2.76 1.29 -0.86
C LEU A 129 2.46 2.33 0.22
N SER A 130 2.36 3.61 -0.14
CA SER A 130 2.01 4.68 0.80
C SER A 130 0.63 4.47 1.45
N ARG A 131 -0.38 4.05 0.68
CA ARG A 131 -1.70 3.71 1.22
C ARG A 131 -1.65 2.47 2.11
N THR A 132 -0.87 1.48 1.72
CA THR A 132 -0.68 0.27 2.53
C THR A 132 -0.03 0.61 3.86
N ILE A 133 1.09 1.35 3.84
CA ILE A 133 1.79 1.80 5.06
C ILE A 133 0.85 2.60 5.94
N TRP A 134 0.09 3.55 5.37
CA TRP A 134 -0.85 4.37 6.10
C TRP A 134 -1.87 3.51 6.85
N LEU A 135 -2.49 2.53 6.19
CA LEU A 135 -3.44 1.63 6.86
C LEU A 135 -2.76 0.77 7.95
N TYR A 136 -1.49 0.38 7.77
CA TYR A 136 -0.73 -0.37 8.76
C TYR A 136 -0.45 0.40 10.05
N PHE A 137 -0.52 1.72 10.05
CA PHE A 137 -0.43 2.53 11.28
C PHE A 137 -1.69 2.42 12.15
N PHE A 138 -2.85 2.20 11.55
CA PHE A 138 -4.13 2.19 12.25
C PHE A 138 -4.67 0.79 12.51
N VAL A 139 -4.30 -0.18 11.70
CA VAL A 139 -4.82 -1.56 11.78
C VAL A 139 -3.71 -2.54 12.08
N GLY A 140 -3.78 -3.16 13.24
CA GLY A 140 -2.85 -4.20 13.68
C GLY A 140 -3.21 -5.60 13.16
N TYR A 141 -2.28 -6.55 13.34
CA TYR A 141 -2.53 -7.96 13.05
C TYR A 141 -3.45 -8.57 14.11
N ASP A 142 -4.51 -9.22 13.65
CA ASP A 142 -5.45 -9.97 14.49
C ASP A 142 -5.24 -11.49 14.31
N LYS A 143 -4.94 -12.20 15.38
CA LYS A 143 -4.77 -13.66 15.35
C LYS A 143 -6.09 -14.38 15.06
N GLU A 144 -7.20 -13.78 15.50
CA GLU A 144 -8.55 -14.34 15.38
C GLU A 144 -9.27 -13.88 14.11
N TRP A 145 -8.56 -13.33 13.11
CA TRP A 145 -9.15 -12.82 11.88
C TRP A 145 -10.01 -13.82 11.10
N LYS A 146 -9.84 -15.13 11.37
CA LYS A 146 -10.62 -16.21 10.74
C LYS A 146 -12.03 -16.33 11.34
N THR A 147 -12.15 -16.15 12.65
CA THR A 147 -13.39 -16.36 13.43
C THR A 147 -14.08 -15.06 13.79
N LYS A 148 -13.31 -14.00 14.06
CA LYS A 148 -13.82 -12.71 14.49
C LYS A 148 -14.13 -11.81 13.30
N GLU A 149 -15.30 -11.21 13.30
CA GLU A 149 -15.66 -10.20 12.29
C GLU A 149 -14.77 -8.95 12.40
N ALA A 150 -14.57 -8.27 11.28
CA ALA A 150 -13.86 -7.00 11.28
C ALA A 150 -14.69 -5.91 11.98
N PRO A 151 -14.06 -5.06 12.81
CA PRO A 151 -14.76 -3.93 13.40
C PRO A 151 -15.28 -3.02 12.27
N LYS A 152 -16.55 -2.64 12.37
CA LYS A 152 -17.13 -1.62 11.49
C LYS A 152 -16.64 -0.25 11.94
N PRO A 153 -16.04 0.55 11.07
CA PRO A 153 -15.67 1.90 11.41
C PRO A 153 -16.91 2.77 11.68
N GLU A 154 -16.85 3.57 12.72
CA GLU A 154 -18.00 4.40 13.17
C GLU A 154 -18.32 5.56 12.23
N ARG A 155 -17.34 6.02 11.41
CA ARG A 155 -17.42 7.23 10.59
C ARG A 155 -17.38 6.95 9.10
N ILE A 156 -18.00 5.87 8.66
CA ILE A 156 -18.10 5.54 7.24
C ILE A 156 -19.44 6.09 6.69
N VAL A 157 -19.35 6.86 5.63
CA VAL A 157 -20.46 7.16 4.71
C VAL A 157 -20.23 6.31 3.46
N GLU A 158 -21.01 5.25 3.29
CA GLU A 158 -20.81 4.27 2.20
C GLU A 158 -20.83 4.88 0.79
N GLU A 159 -21.57 5.97 0.62
CA GLU A 159 -21.69 6.72 -0.65
C GLU A 159 -20.40 7.48 -1.01
N GLN A 160 -19.59 7.83 -0.01
CA GLN A 160 -18.36 8.61 -0.18
C GLN A 160 -17.09 7.76 -0.18
N MET A 161 -17.22 6.44 0.03
CA MET A 161 -16.09 5.54 -0.02
C MET A 161 -15.58 5.34 -1.45
N GLY A 162 -14.27 5.54 -1.63
CA GLY A 162 -13.62 5.31 -2.92
C GLY A 162 -13.65 6.52 -3.86
N ASN A 163 -14.04 7.68 -3.40
CA ASN A 163 -14.04 8.95 -4.15
C ASN A 163 -12.68 9.67 -4.03
N TRP A 164 -11.64 9.11 -4.67
CA TRP A 164 -10.30 9.69 -4.83
C TRP A 164 -9.73 9.48 -6.21
#